data_d9890f2eea361797dfb20f39931b6338
#
_entry.id   d9890f2eea361797dfb20f39931b6338
#
_cell.length_a   1.000
_cell.length_b   1.000
_cell.length_c   1.000
_cell.angle_alpha   90.00
_cell.angle_beta   90.00
_cell.angle_gamma   90.00
#
_symmetry.space_group_name_H-M   'P 1'
#
loop_
_entity.id
_entity.type
_entity.pdbx_description
1 polymer ?
#
loop_
_entity_poly.entity_id
_entity_poly.type
_entity_poly.pdbx_seq_one_letter_code
_entity_poly.pdbx_strand_id
1 'polypeptide(L)'
;ISCSLVGSEMCIRDSHVTTAGDMAKIAKAAWQNPLCRKFFTTDLYEIPPTNIFTETRYLLNHHKMMAGRDYAYDGVLGGKTGYTDAAGATLITYAKRGNMTLVAVVMNSVNGAWADTKSLLDYGFDNFECKKVKIRKNPVPKKNLPGEQYLLNNCGNTYPFYYTKNVYVTVPTGTDLSVLTKKQAILSNAVGPLRLKSKYYFNGQMVGWGMQYERSIMTSLLTTPTL
;
A
#
# COMPACT_ATOMS: atom_id res chain seq x y z
N ILE A 1 -24.26 -0.25 8.45
CA ILE A 1 -23.82 1.16 8.25
C ILE A 1 -23.77 1.39 6.76
N SER A 2 -24.74 2.16 6.25
CA SER A 2 -24.81 2.58 4.84
C SER A 2 -23.80 3.69 4.60
N CYS A 3 -22.92 3.52 3.62
CA CYS A 3 -21.99 4.55 3.25
C CYS A 3 -21.83 4.63 1.75
N SER A 4 -21.93 5.82 1.24
CA SER A 4 -21.81 6.15 -0.15
C SER A 4 -20.50 6.88 -0.43
N LEU A 5 -19.68 6.33 -1.33
CA LEU A 5 -18.59 7.05 -2.00
C LEU A 5 -19.15 7.66 -3.28
N VAL A 6 -19.11 8.96 -3.38
CA VAL A 6 -19.77 9.71 -4.46
C VAL A 6 -19.22 9.36 -5.85
N GLY A 7 -20.08 8.89 -6.70
CA GLY A 7 -19.95 8.77 -8.15
C GLY A 7 -21.35 8.71 -8.76
N SER A 8 -21.49 9.03 -10.02
CA SER A 8 -22.79 9.13 -10.72
C SER A 8 -23.66 7.87 -10.66
N GLU A 9 -23.10 6.70 -10.36
CA GLU A 9 -23.86 5.45 -10.23
C GLU A 9 -24.46 5.24 -8.83
N MET A 10 -24.08 6.05 -7.84
CA MET A 10 -24.49 5.84 -6.46
C MET A 10 -25.90 6.33 -6.15
N CYS A 11 -26.42 7.26 -6.94
CA CYS A 11 -27.81 7.69 -6.84
C CYS A 11 -28.79 6.67 -7.43
N ILE A 12 -28.32 5.60 -8.07
CA ILE A 12 -29.15 4.64 -8.81
C ILE A 12 -29.37 3.34 -8.03
N ARG A 13 -28.59 3.07 -6.94
CA ARG A 13 -28.68 1.84 -6.18
C ARG A 13 -28.78 2.11 -4.68
N ASP A 14 -29.98 2.10 -4.16
CA ASP A 14 -30.31 2.34 -2.74
C ASP A 14 -29.71 1.30 -1.76
N SER A 15 -29.02 0.26 -2.26
CA SER A 15 -28.45 -0.83 -1.46
C SER A 15 -26.92 -0.88 -1.46
N HIS A 16 -26.21 0.16 -1.91
CA HIS A 16 -24.76 0.20 -1.85
C HIS A 16 -24.30 0.48 -0.41
N VAL A 17 -24.06 -0.59 0.33
CA VAL A 17 -23.55 -0.54 1.71
C VAL A 17 -22.17 -1.14 1.79
N THR A 18 -21.34 -0.61 2.68
CA THR A 18 -19.98 -1.12 2.94
C THR A 18 -19.59 -0.89 4.40
N THR A 19 -18.43 -1.39 4.79
CA THR A 19 -17.83 -1.16 6.10
C THR A 19 -16.57 -0.33 5.99
N ALA A 20 -16.18 0.37 7.07
CA ALA A 20 -14.90 1.09 7.11
C ALA A 20 -13.72 0.15 6.84
N GLY A 21 -13.79 -1.11 7.34
CA GLY A 21 -12.76 -2.12 7.09
C GLY A 21 -12.63 -2.52 5.62
N ASP A 22 -13.75 -2.66 4.90
CA ASP A 22 -13.70 -3.00 3.47
C ASP A 22 -13.25 -1.80 2.64
N MET A 23 -13.70 -0.59 2.99
CA MET A 23 -13.22 0.64 2.36
C MET A 23 -11.72 0.84 2.59
N ALA A 24 -11.18 0.48 3.74
CA ALA A 24 -9.73 0.52 3.97
C ALA A 24 -8.95 -0.46 3.08
N LYS A 25 -9.50 -1.66 2.83
CA LYS A 25 -8.92 -2.63 1.88
C LYS A 25 -8.93 -2.08 0.45
N ILE A 26 -10.06 -1.50 0.02
CA ILE A 26 -10.20 -0.86 -1.30
C ILE A 26 -9.24 0.33 -1.42
N ALA A 27 -9.21 1.21 -0.44
CA ALA A 27 -8.32 2.37 -0.41
C ALA A 27 -6.83 1.94 -0.47
N LYS A 28 -6.45 0.90 0.27
CA LYS A 28 -5.10 0.32 0.22
C LYS A 28 -4.76 -0.21 -1.18
N ALA A 29 -5.68 -0.90 -1.84
CA ALA A 29 -5.48 -1.40 -3.20
C ALA A 29 -5.37 -0.26 -4.21
N ALA A 30 -6.24 0.75 -4.11
CA ALA A 30 -6.20 1.94 -4.94
C ALA A 30 -4.89 2.72 -4.79
N TRP A 31 -4.36 2.84 -3.56
CA TRP A 31 -3.06 3.47 -3.32
C TRP A 31 -1.89 2.76 -4.01
N GLN A 32 -1.98 1.46 -4.21
CA GLN A 32 -0.95 0.69 -4.93
C GLN A 32 -0.94 0.97 -6.43
N ASN A 33 -2.06 1.44 -6.99
CA ASN A 33 -2.15 1.85 -8.40
C ASN A 33 -1.56 3.26 -8.56
N PRO A 34 -0.51 3.46 -9.40
CA PRO A 34 0.13 4.76 -9.58
C PRO A 34 -0.82 5.84 -10.13
N LEU A 35 -1.76 5.45 -11.00
CA LEU A 35 -2.73 6.37 -11.59
C LEU A 35 -3.74 6.86 -10.54
N CYS A 36 -4.32 5.95 -9.75
CA CYS A 36 -5.23 6.32 -8.66
C CYS A 36 -4.53 7.23 -7.66
N ARG A 37 -3.29 6.90 -7.29
CA ARG A 37 -2.49 7.73 -6.39
C ARG A 37 -2.28 9.13 -6.94
N LYS A 38 -1.96 9.27 -8.24
CA LYS A 38 -1.83 10.57 -8.89
C LYS A 38 -3.12 11.40 -8.73
N PHE A 39 -4.30 10.81 -8.98
CA PHE A 39 -5.56 11.53 -8.80
C PHE A 39 -5.81 11.95 -7.35
N PHE A 40 -5.54 11.09 -6.38
CA PHE A 40 -5.77 11.42 -4.97
C PHE A 40 -4.85 12.53 -4.46
N THR A 41 -3.63 12.64 -5.01
CA THR A 41 -2.60 13.58 -4.54
C THR A 41 -2.50 14.84 -5.39
N THR A 42 -3.21 14.93 -6.50
CA THR A 42 -3.25 16.15 -7.31
C THR A 42 -4.07 17.21 -6.59
N ASP A 43 -3.47 18.34 -6.26
CA ASP A 43 -4.13 19.44 -5.55
C ASP A 43 -4.97 20.29 -6.50
N LEU A 44 -4.41 20.70 -7.61
CA LEU A 44 -5.04 21.49 -8.66
C LEU A 44 -4.74 20.83 -10.01
N TYR A 45 -5.75 20.73 -10.86
CA TYR A 45 -5.59 20.32 -12.24
C TYR A 45 -6.23 21.35 -13.18
N GLU A 46 -5.46 21.78 -14.16
CA GLU A 46 -5.90 22.76 -15.17
C GLU A 46 -6.30 22.03 -16.46
N ILE A 47 -7.51 22.28 -16.90
CA ILE A 47 -7.99 21.81 -18.21
C ILE A 47 -7.88 22.99 -19.18
N PRO A 48 -7.04 22.90 -20.21
CA PRO A 48 -6.85 23.98 -21.17
C PRO A 48 -8.13 24.25 -21.98
N PRO A 49 -8.25 25.42 -22.62
CA PRO A 49 -9.34 25.72 -23.53
C PRO A 49 -9.52 24.62 -24.59
N THR A 50 -10.77 24.44 -25.02
CA THR A 50 -11.15 23.53 -26.10
C THR A 50 -11.90 24.33 -27.17
N ASN A 51 -12.29 23.70 -28.26
CA ASN A 51 -13.12 24.32 -29.29
C ASN A 51 -14.54 24.68 -28.82
N ILE A 52 -15.00 24.11 -27.66
CA ILE A 52 -16.33 24.39 -27.08
C ILE A 52 -16.18 25.34 -25.89
N PHE A 53 -15.16 25.16 -25.05
CA PHE A 53 -14.89 25.98 -23.88
C PHE A 53 -13.61 26.79 -24.10
N THR A 54 -13.76 28.09 -24.23
CA THR A 54 -12.65 29.02 -24.54
C THR A 54 -11.82 29.41 -23.33
N GLU A 55 -12.27 29.07 -22.11
CA GLU A 55 -11.60 29.39 -20.85
C GLU A 55 -10.92 28.16 -20.26
N THR A 56 -9.80 28.40 -19.56
CA THR A 56 -9.14 27.38 -18.74
C THR A 56 -10.02 27.04 -17.54
N ARG A 57 -10.23 25.73 -17.30
CA ARG A 57 -10.99 25.25 -16.15
C ARG A 57 -10.06 24.68 -15.10
N TYR A 58 -10.30 25.05 -13.85
CA TYR A 58 -9.51 24.66 -12.71
C TYR A 58 -10.27 23.65 -11.85
N LEU A 59 -9.73 22.45 -11.69
CA LEU A 59 -10.28 21.39 -10.84
C LEU A 59 -9.48 21.32 -9.55
N LEU A 60 -10.07 21.80 -8.47
CA LEU A 60 -9.45 21.84 -7.16
C LEU A 60 -9.80 20.56 -6.38
N ASN A 61 -8.80 19.97 -5.73
CA ASN A 61 -9.06 18.84 -4.82
C ASN A 61 -9.85 19.32 -3.60
N HIS A 62 -10.93 18.64 -3.26
CA HIS A 62 -11.80 19.02 -2.14
C HIS A 62 -11.30 18.52 -0.77
N HIS A 63 -10.15 17.87 -0.71
CA HIS A 63 -9.61 17.32 0.54
C HIS A 63 -8.98 18.40 1.41
N LYS A 64 -9.71 18.88 2.42
CA LYS A 64 -9.33 20.04 3.23
C LYS A 64 -8.18 19.81 4.21
N MET A 65 -7.64 18.58 4.34
CA MET A 65 -6.46 18.29 5.17
C MET A 65 -5.14 18.38 4.41
N MET A 66 -5.15 18.68 3.11
CA MET A 66 -3.94 18.92 2.33
C MET A 66 -3.26 20.22 2.78
N ALA A 67 -1.97 20.35 2.49
CA ALA A 67 -1.17 21.53 2.87
C ALA A 67 -1.83 22.84 2.37
N GLY A 68 -1.83 23.87 3.24
CA GLY A 68 -2.42 25.17 2.92
C GLY A 68 -3.94 25.23 2.97
N ARG A 69 -4.62 24.20 3.47
CA ARG A 69 -6.07 24.14 3.60
C ARG A 69 -6.52 24.32 5.06
N ASP A 70 -7.84 24.52 5.27
CA ASP A 70 -8.47 24.83 6.57
C ASP A 70 -8.14 23.81 7.68
N TYR A 71 -8.02 22.53 7.33
CA TYR A 71 -7.77 21.44 8.25
C TYR A 71 -6.42 20.77 7.97
N ALA A 72 -5.45 21.52 7.45
CA ALA A 72 -4.14 20.98 7.08
C ALA A 72 -3.53 20.13 8.20
N TYR A 73 -3.06 18.94 7.82
CA TYR A 73 -2.39 18.01 8.72
C TYR A 73 -1.08 17.56 8.10
N ASP A 74 0.01 17.63 8.87
CA ASP A 74 1.34 17.29 8.38
C ASP A 74 1.44 15.86 7.88
N GLY A 75 1.94 15.72 6.65
CA GLY A 75 2.09 14.44 5.97
C GLY A 75 0.87 13.98 5.18
N VAL A 76 -0.25 14.69 5.20
CA VAL A 76 -1.41 14.35 4.35
C VAL A 76 -1.05 14.57 2.87
N LEU A 77 -1.28 13.54 2.10
CA LEU A 77 -1.02 13.51 0.65
C LEU A 77 -2.29 13.79 -0.18
N GLY A 78 -3.46 13.57 0.38
CA GLY A 78 -4.73 13.70 -0.27
C GLY A 78 -5.69 12.56 0.07
N GLY A 79 -6.70 12.37 -0.76
CA GLY A 79 -7.69 11.32 -0.53
C GLY A 79 -8.98 11.54 -1.30
N LYS A 80 -10.11 11.11 -0.72
CA LYS A 80 -11.43 11.23 -1.33
C LYS A 80 -12.48 11.59 -0.28
N THR A 81 -13.21 12.63 -0.55
CA THR A 81 -14.39 13.06 0.24
C THR A 81 -15.65 12.43 -0.31
N GLY A 82 -16.67 12.26 0.52
CA GLY A 82 -17.98 11.82 0.11
C GLY A 82 -19.06 12.31 1.07
N TYR A 83 -20.24 12.58 0.54
CA TYR A 83 -21.41 12.94 1.33
C TYR A 83 -22.68 12.51 0.60
N THR A 84 -23.61 11.93 1.33
CA THR A 84 -25.01 11.82 0.98
C THR A 84 -25.81 11.91 2.28
N ASP A 85 -27.09 12.27 2.21
CA ASP A 85 -27.93 12.39 3.42
C ASP A 85 -28.00 11.07 4.19
N ALA A 86 -28.05 9.95 3.50
CA ALA A 86 -28.08 8.62 4.12
C ALA A 86 -26.73 8.17 4.68
N ALA A 87 -25.61 8.55 4.05
CA ALA A 87 -24.28 8.11 4.44
C ALA A 87 -23.58 9.05 5.42
N GLY A 88 -24.05 10.29 5.52
CA GLY A 88 -23.34 11.35 6.23
C GLY A 88 -22.00 11.69 5.60
N ALA A 89 -21.16 12.38 6.35
CA ALA A 89 -19.82 12.75 5.89
C ALA A 89 -18.88 11.52 5.91
N THR A 90 -18.25 11.26 4.77
CA THR A 90 -17.28 10.18 4.58
C THR A 90 -15.96 10.73 4.08
N LEU A 91 -14.85 10.16 4.56
CA LEU A 91 -13.53 10.63 4.21
C LEU A 91 -12.54 9.47 4.15
N ILE A 92 -11.78 9.41 3.08
CA ILE A 92 -10.57 8.57 2.97
C ILE A 92 -9.39 9.51 2.88
N THR A 93 -8.39 9.33 3.74
CA THR A 93 -7.19 10.17 3.78
C THR A 93 -5.94 9.31 3.75
N TYR A 94 -5.01 9.66 2.88
CA TYR A 94 -3.67 9.10 2.84
C TYR A 94 -2.69 10.08 3.45
N ALA A 95 -1.94 9.61 4.44
CA ALA A 95 -0.90 10.41 5.09
C ALA A 95 0.40 9.63 5.18
N LYS A 96 1.54 10.31 5.05
CA LYS A 96 2.87 9.71 5.08
C LYS A 96 3.78 10.47 6.01
N ARG A 97 4.44 9.75 6.91
CA ARG A 97 5.58 10.23 7.71
C ARG A 97 6.74 9.24 7.56
N GLY A 98 7.88 9.72 7.08
CA GLY A 98 9.04 8.87 6.81
C GLY A 98 8.71 7.73 5.84
N ASN A 99 8.90 6.49 6.28
CA ASN A 99 8.63 5.28 5.50
C ASN A 99 7.22 4.71 5.72
N MET A 100 6.42 5.28 6.61
CA MET A 100 5.07 4.83 6.93
C MET A 100 4.03 5.63 6.15
N THR A 101 3.14 4.94 5.46
CA THR A 101 1.95 5.53 4.85
C THR A 101 0.73 4.92 5.51
N LEU A 102 -0.12 5.76 6.05
CA LEU A 102 -1.39 5.38 6.65
C LEU A 102 -2.54 5.71 5.69
N VAL A 103 -3.60 4.94 5.81
CA VAL A 103 -4.90 5.26 5.25
C VAL A 103 -5.91 5.33 6.40
N ALA A 104 -6.54 6.47 6.59
CA ALA A 104 -7.65 6.65 7.50
C ALA A 104 -8.96 6.63 6.72
N VAL A 105 -9.96 5.92 7.23
CA VAL A 105 -11.30 5.84 6.64
C VAL A 105 -12.31 6.20 7.71
N VAL A 106 -13.02 7.28 7.46
CA VAL A 106 -14.11 7.78 8.32
C VAL A 106 -15.42 7.66 7.56
N MET A 107 -16.44 7.15 8.21
CA MET A 107 -17.76 6.92 7.64
C MET A 107 -18.83 7.37 8.62
N ASN A 108 -19.80 8.16 8.12
CA ASN A 108 -20.89 8.70 8.93
C ASN A 108 -20.40 9.41 10.20
N SER A 109 -19.48 10.36 10.02
CA SER A 109 -18.90 11.09 11.15
C SER A 109 -19.95 12.03 11.79
N VAL A 110 -20.02 11.97 13.10
CA VAL A 110 -20.88 12.85 13.94
C VAL A 110 -20.11 14.10 14.38
N ASN A 111 -18.82 13.94 14.67
CA ASN A 111 -17.95 15.00 15.21
C ASN A 111 -17.23 15.81 14.13
N GLY A 112 -17.45 15.49 12.87
CA GLY A 112 -16.75 16.08 11.74
C GLY A 112 -15.63 15.17 11.21
N ALA A 113 -15.74 14.80 9.94
CA ALA A 113 -14.84 13.81 9.33
C ALA A 113 -13.35 14.23 9.38
N TRP A 114 -13.05 15.51 9.38
CA TRP A 114 -11.69 16.05 9.48
C TRP A 114 -11.08 15.82 10.88
N ALA A 115 -11.87 16.10 11.94
CA ALA A 115 -11.44 15.91 13.32
C ALA A 115 -11.23 14.42 13.64
N ASP A 116 -12.17 13.56 13.24
CA ASP A 116 -12.06 12.12 13.42
C ASP A 116 -10.85 11.55 12.66
N THR A 117 -10.63 12.02 11.42
CA THR A 117 -9.46 11.62 10.64
C THR A 117 -8.14 12.03 11.29
N LYS A 118 -8.08 13.25 11.85
CA LYS A 118 -6.91 13.73 12.60
C LYS A 118 -6.61 12.79 13.75
N SER A 119 -7.61 12.47 14.58
CA SER A 119 -7.45 11.57 15.74
C SER A 119 -6.98 10.18 15.33
N LEU A 120 -7.49 9.63 14.20
CA LEU A 120 -7.04 8.34 13.67
C LEU A 120 -5.60 8.38 13.17
N LEU A 121 -5.19 9.46 12.51
CA LEU A 121 -3.83 9.63 12.03
C LEU A 121 -2.85 9.82 13.19
N ASP A 122 -3.20 10.63 14.20
CA ASP A 122 -2.42 10.78 15.43
C ASP A 122 -2.24 9.42 16.10
N TYR A 123 -3.33 8.67 16.32
CA TYR A 123 -3.25 7.32 16.87
C TYR A 123 -2.32 6.41 16.05
N GLY A 124 -2.43 6.44 14.72
CA GLY A 124 -1.63 5.59 13.86
C GLY A 124 -0.14 5.93 13.88
N PHE A 125 0.21 7.21 13.85
CA PHE A 125 1.62 7.64 13.85
C PHE A 125 2.28 7.56 15.23
N ASP A 126 1.51 7.72 16.31
CA ASP A 126 2.05 7.71 17.68
C ASP A 126 2.25 6.26 18.17
N ASN A 127 1.35 5.35 17.78
CA ASN A 127 1.36 3.98 18.31
C ASN A 127 2.02 2.95 17.40
N PHE A 128 2.32 3.29 16.16
CA PHE A 128 2.94 2.37 15.21
C PHE A 128 4.18 2.97 14.56
N GLU A 129 5.10 2.11 14.20
CA GLU A 129 6.32 2.48 13.49
C GLU A 129 6.59 1.53 12.31
N CYS A 130 7.25 2.07 11.30
CA CYS A 130 7.67 1.30 10.11
C CYS A 130 9.16 0.94 10.24
N LYS A 131 9.45 -0.31 10.55
CA LYS A 131 10.81 -0.82 10.72
C LYS A 131 11.30 -1.56 9.49
N LYS A 132 12.55 -1.34 9.12
CA LYS A 132 13.24 -2.11 8.09
C LYS A 132 13.67 -3.46 8.66
N VAL A 133 13.24 -4.54 8.01
CA VAL A 133 13.68 -5.88 8.38
C VAL A 133 15.12 -6.08 7.93
N LYS A 134 16.00 -6.46 8.86
CA LYS A 134 17.36 -6.90 8.54
C LYS A 134 17.28 -8.22 7.78
N ILE A 135 17.60 -8.19 6.52
CA ILE A 135 17.59 -9.37 5.66
C ILE A 135 18.91 -10.09 5.83
N ARG A 136 18.89 -11.24 6.51
CA ARG A 136 20.01 -12.19 6.38
C ARG A 136 19.89 -12.86 5.02
N LYS A 137 21.00 -12.97 4.30
CA LYS A 137 21.11 -13.79 3.08
C LYS A 137 21.05 -15.26 3.50
N ASN A 138 19.87 -15.77 3.79
CA ASN A 138 19.71 -17.18 4.14
C ASN A 138 19.33 -17.93 2.88
N PRO A 139 20.18 -18.84 2.42
CA PRO A 139 19.84 -19.75 1.34
C PRO A 139 18.67 -20.64 1.79
N VAL A 140 17.75 -20.93 0.87
CA VAL A 140 16.63 -21.85 1.13
C VAL A 140 17.09 -23.26 0.84
N PRO A 141 16.92 -24.22 1.77
CA PRO A 141 17.27 -25.63 1.52
C PRO A 141 16.50 -26.21 0.33
N LYS A 142 17.18 -26.94 -0.53
CA LYS A 142 16.59 -27.60 -1.72
C LYS A 142 15.35 -28.43 -1.39
N LYS A 143 15.39 -29.21 -0.31
CA LYS A 143 14.31 -30.13 0.08
C LYS A 143 12.97 -29.46 0.36
N ASN A 144 12.92 -28.14 0.49
CA ASN A 144 11.71 -27.38 0.77
C ASN A 144 11.12 -26.74 -0.50
N LEU A 145 11.65 -27.07 -1.67
CA LEU A 145 11.21 -26.51 -2.95
C LEU A 145 10.27 -27.50 -3.66
N PRO A 146 9.07 -27.09 -4.09
CA PRO A 146 8.23 -27.95 -4.92
C PRO A 146 8.88 -28.12 -6.30
N GLY A 147 8.94 -29.33 -6.79
CA GLY A 147 9.52 -29.65 -8.11
C GLY A 147 11.00 -30.01 -8.09
N GLU A 148 11.41 -30.93 -7.20
CA GLU A 148 12.78 -31.40 -7.07
C GLU A 148 13.47 -31.80 -8.40
N GLN A 149 12.73 -32.28 -9.38
CA GLN A 149 13.29 -32.74 -10.65
C GLN A 149 13.87 -31.63 -11.52
N TYR A 150 13.40 -30.39 -11.40
CA TYR A 150 13.90 -29.26 -12.19
C TYR A 150 15.21 -28.70 -11.65
N LEU A 151 15.52 -28.98 -10.39
CA LEU A 151 16.58 -28.32 -9.64
C LEU A 151 17.82 -29.19 -9.44
N LEU A 152 17.78 -30.44 -9.88
CA LEU A 152 18.83 -31.42 -9.58
C LEU A 152 20.15 -31.21 -10.29
N ASN A 153 20.24 -30.38 -11.31
CA ASN A 153 21.38 -30.45 -12.20
C ASN A 153 22.50 -29.44 -11.98
N ASN A 154 22.33 -28.34 -11.18
CA ASN A 154 23.37 -27.32 -11.31
C ASN A 154 23.86 -26.56 -10.06
N CYS A 155 23.39 -26.74 -8.87
CA CYS A 155 23.94 -25.97 -7.74
C CYS A 155 23.88 -26.74 -6.43
N GLY A 156 24.83 -26.48 -5.57
CA GLY A 156 24.94 -27.08 -4.23
C GLY A 156 23.63 -27.21 -3.45
N ASN A 157 23.66 -27.50 -2.16
CA ASN A 157 22.48 -27.81 -1.35
C ASN A 157 21.53 -26.64 -1.06
N THR A 158 21.79 -25.45 -1.62
CA THR A 158 21.05 -24.22 -1.32
C THR A 158 20.93 -23.31 -2.54
N TYR A 159 19.82 -22.54 -2.62
CA TYR A 159 19.62 -21.52 -3.66
C TYR A 159 19.83 -20.12 -3.10
N PRO A 160 20.57 -19.25 -3.81
CA PRO A 160 20.72 -17.87 -3.41
C PRO A 160 19.47 -17.07 -3.83
N PHE A 161 18.65 -16.66 -2.87
CA PHE A 161 17.56 -15.72 -3.07
C PHE A 161 17.94 -14.34 -2.59
N TYR A 162 17.58 -13.32 -3.35
CA TYR A 162 17.88 -11.92 -3.05
C TYR A 162 16.60 -11.10 -2.99
N TYR A 163 16.54 -10.20 -2.03
CA TYR A 163 15.54 -9.15 -2.05
C TYR A 163 15.98 -8.05 -3.01
N THR A 164 15.13 -7.69 -3.94
CA THR A 164 15.37 -6.56 -4.86
C THR A 164 15.09 -5.21 -4.23
N LYS A 165 14.30 -5.19 -3.15
CA LYS A 165 13.91 -3.99 -2.39
C LYS A 165 14.03 -4.25 -0.90
N ASN A 166 14.21 -3.16 -0.13
CA ASN A 166 14.11 -3.23 1.32
C ASN A 166 12.71 -3.73 1.73
N VAL A 167 12.67 -4.57 2.74
CA VAL A 167 11.42 -5.05 3.32
C VAL A 167 11.15 -4.26 4.59
N TYR A 168 9.94 -3.74 4.69
CA TYR A 168 9.46 -3.00 5.84
C TYR A 168 8.26 -3.69 6.45
N VAL A 169 8.14 -3.57 7.76
CA VAL A 169 6.99 -4.04 8.54
C VAL A 169 6.47 -2.89 9.38
N THR A 170 5.15 -2.81 9.53
CA THR A 170 4.51 -1.85 10.42
C THR A 170 4.08 -2.57 11.69
N VAL A 171 4.64 -2.16 12.80
CA VAL A 171 4.45 -2.81 14.12
C VAL A 171 4.18 -1.74 15.18
N PRO A 172 3.60 -2.11 16.33
CA PRO A 172 3.50 -1.19 17.46
C PRO A 172 4.86 -0.61 17.85
N THR A 173 4.88 0.64 18.24
CA THR A 173 6.09 1.36 18.66
C THR A 173 6.81 0.59 19.76
N GLY A 174 8.14 0.46 19.65
CA GLY A 174 8.96 -0.30 20.61
C GLY A 174 9.01 -1.81 20.38
N THR A 175 8.29 -2.35 19.38
CA THR A 175 8.32 -3.80 19.09
C THR A 175 9.71 -4.26 18.64
N ASP A 176 10.23 -5.33 19.27
CA ASP A 176 11.41 -6.03 18.77
C ASP A 176 11.03 -6.91 17.56
N LEU A 177 11.80 -6.77 16.48
CA LEU A 177 11.56 -7.57 15.26
C LEU A 177 11.85 -9.07 15.43
N SER A 178 12.52 -9.47 16.49
CA SER A 178 12.79 -10.89 16.81
C SER A 178 11.52 -11.69 17.12
N VAL A 179 10.46 -11.02 17.60
CA VAL A 179 9.18 -11.68 17.92
C VAL A 179 8.31 -11.94 16.69
N LEU A 180 8.72 -11.46 15.51
CA LEU A 180 7.95 -11.65 14.28
C LEU A 180 8.04 -13.10 13.78
N THR A 181 6.88 -13.68 13.49
CA THR A 181 6.81 -14.96 12.80
C THR A 181 6.92 -14.74 11.29
N LYS A 182 7.84 -15.46 10.65
CA LYS A 182 8.05 -15.41 9.21
C LYS A 182 7.48 -16.66 8.54
N LYS A 183 6.58 -16.49 7.58
CA LYS A 183 6.09 -17.55 6.69
C LYS A 183 6.59 -17.30 5.27
N GLN A 184 7.03 -18.36 4.60
CA GLN A 184 7.58 -18.28 3.24
C GLN A 184 6.79 -19.19 2.31
N ALA A 185 6.52 -18.71 1.10
CA ALA A 185 5.90 -19.48 0.04
C ALA A 185 6.69 -19.27 -1.25
N ILE A 186 6.93 -20.37 -1.96
CA ILE A 186 7.56 -20.35 -3.28
C ILE A 186 6.45 -20.09 -4.30
N LEU A 187 6.70 -19.16 -5.18
CA LEU A 187 5.85 -18.86 -6.33
C LEU A 187 6.61 -19.34 -7.56
N SER A 188 6.24 -20.51 -8.07
CA SER A 188 6.76 -21.02 -9.34
C SER A 188 5.79 -20.62 -10.46
N ASN A 189 6.28 -19.90 -11.45
CA ASN A 189 5.60 -19.84 -12.75
C ASN A 189 6.31 -20.84 -13.66
N ALA A 190 5.60 -21.48 -14.58
CA ALA A 190 6.14 -22.49 -15.50
C ALA A 190 7.33 -21.98 -16.34
N VAL A 191 7.51 -20.68 -16.46
CA VAL A 191 8.62 -20.03 -17.18
C VAL A 191 9.07 -18.82 -16.39
N GLY A 192 10.31 -18.82 -15.89
CA GLY A 192 10.92 -17.66 -15.24
C GLY A 192 11.66 -17.99 -13.93
N PRO A 193 12.38 -17.02 -13.34
CA PRO A 193 13.13 -17.22 -12.10
C PRO A 193 12.19 -17.53 -10.94
N LEU A 194 12.62 -18.42 -10.06
CA LEU A 194 11.89 -18.72 -8.83
C LEU A 194 11.72 -17.48 -7.98
N ARG A 195 10.53 -17.32 -7.39
CA ARG A 195 10.20 -16.23 -6.50
C ARG A 195 9.82 -16.79 -5.13
N LEU A 196 10.35 -16.20 -4.09
CA LEU A 196 10.03 -16.54 -2.72
C LEU A 196 9.32 -15.36 -2.06
N LYS A 197 8.06 -15.54 -1.69
CA LYS A 197 7.30 -14.53 -0.95
C LYS A 197 7.44 -14.80 0.55
N SER A 198 8.02 -13.84 1.26
CA SER A 198 8.12 -13.86 2.73
C SER A 198 7.05 -12.95 3.31
N LYS A 199 6.20 -13.47 4.18
CA LYS A 199 5.21 -12.72 4.95
C LYS A 199 5.63 -12.69 6.41
N TYR A 200 5.52 -11.53 7.04
CA TYR A 200 5.85 -11.31 8.45
C TYR A 200 4.58 -11.08 9.24
N TYR A 201 4.48 -11.70 10.39
CA TYR A 201 3.31 -11.66 11.25
C TYR A 201 3.71 -11.24 12.67
N PHE A 202 2.87 -10.40 13.27
CA PHE A 202 2.90 -10.03 14.68
C PHE A 202 1.54 -10.38 15.28
N ASN A 203 1.51 -11.18 16.36
CA ASN A 203 0.27 -11.67 16.99
C ASN A 203 -0.77 -12.21 15.99
N GLY A 204 -0.31 -13.00 15.00
CA GLY A 204 -1.17 -13.58 13.98
C GLY A 204 -1.59 -12.66 12.84
N GLN A 205 -1.37 -11.35 12.95
CA GLN A 205 -1.69 -10.37 11.90
C GLN A 205 -0.49 -10.16 10.99
N MET A 206 -0.73 -10.06 9.67
CA MET A 206 0.33 -9.78 8.69
C MET A 206 0.72 -8.30 8.74
N VAL A 207 1.96 -8.05 9.17
CA VAL A 207 2.53 -6.69 9.35
C VAL A 207 3.44 -6.26 8.21
N GLY A 208 3.78 -7.16 7.30
CA GLY A 208 4.58 -6.82 6.12
C GLY A 208 4.90 -8.05 5.27
N TRP A 209 5.43 -7.79 4.09
CA TRP A 209 5.88 -8.85 3.18
C TRP A 209 7.01 -8.36 2.28
N GLY A 210 7.76 -9.31 1.74
CA GLY A 210 8.81 -9.04 0.77
C GLY A 210 8.95 -10.16 -0.25
N MET A 211 9.46 -9.81 -1.42
CA MET A 211 9.72 -10.75 -2.50
C MET A 211 11.22 -10.93 -2.65
N GLN A 212 11.65 -12.18 -2.70
CA GLN A 212 13.00 -12.57 -3.06
C GLN A 212 12.97 -13.23 -4.44
N TYR A 213 14.03 -13.05 -5.19
CA TYR A 213 14.21 -13.61 -6.51
C TYR A 213 15.45 -14.49 -6.51
N GLU A 214 15.40 -15.58 -7.23
CA GLU A 214 16.57 -16.40 -7.52
C GLU A 214 17.53 -15.59 -8.41
N ARG A 215 18.83 -15.64 -8.10
CA ARG A 215 19.83 -15.07 -8.99
C ARG A 215 20.05 -16.04 -10.15
N SER A 216 19.58 -15.67 -11.33
CA SER A 216 19.90 -16.39 -12.55
C SER A 216 21.42 -16.34 -12.79
N ILE A 217 22.05 -17.50 -13.02
CA ILE A 217 23.47 -17.60 -13.36
C ILE A 217 23.79 -16.85 -14.66
N MET A 218 22.81 -16.69 -15.54
CA MET A 218 22.96 -15.94 -16.80
C MET A 218 23.28 -14.45 -16.60
N THR A 219 22.81 -13.81 -15.53
CA THR A 219 23.09 -12.39 -15.29
C THR A 219 24.54 -12.14 -14.84
N SER A 220 25.22 -13.14 -14.29
CA SER A 220 26.63 -13.02 -13.88
C SER A 220 27.62 -13.15 -15.04
N LEU A 221 27.21 -13.75 -16.15
CA LEU A 221 28.05 -13.88 -17.35
C LEU A 221 28.03 -12.62 -18.22
N LEU A 222 27.00 -11.79 -18.08
CA LEU A 222 26.86 -10.54 -18.85
C LEU A 222 27.48 -9.31 -18.19
N THR A 223 28.00 -9.45 -16.96
CA THR A 223 28.61 -8.35 -16.19
C THR A 223 30.12 -8.51 -15.98
N THR A 224 30.78 -9.46 -16.63
CA THR A 224 32.25 -9.45 -16.69
C THR A 224 32.67 -8.40 -17.72
N PRO A 225 33.38 -7.33 -17.33
CA PRO A 225 33.98 -6.45 -18.31
C PRO A 225 35.00 -7.30 -19.09
N THR A 226 34.85 -7.33 -20.40
CA THR A 226 35.93 -7.73 -21.30
C THR A 226 37.10 -6.80 -21.04
N LEU A 227 38.23 -7.40 -20.69
CA LEU A 227 39.56 -6.78 -20.62
C LEU A 227 39.94 -6.19 -22.00
#